data_b09493d188033a455675cfd6ff07b51b
#
_entry.id   b09493d188033a455675cfd6ff07b51b
#
_cell.length_a   1.000
_cell.length_b   1.000
_cell.length_c   1.000
_cell.angle_alpha   90.00
_cell.angle_beta   90.00
_cell.angle_gamma   90.00
#
_symmetry.space_group_name_H-M   'P 1'
#
loop_
_entity.id
_entity.type
_entity.pdbx_description
1 polymer ?
#
loop_
_entity_poly.entity_id
_entity_poly.type
_entity_poly.pdbx_seq_one_letter_code
_entity_poly.pdbx_strand_id
1 'polypeptide(L)'
;QVSEYFKNYDERLIFETMNEPRVIGSETEWSGIPEHYEVVNNLNLAALKAIRESGGNNESRFVAITTYAARCETKPVSALELPDDPHVLVSIHCYYGTAHRSEFLDCENRLTLREKYEMYKILRDIYRIIIKKGYGVVLGEFGWTDRVNLENLSERAEYFITTANKFG
;
A
#
# COMPACT_ATOMS: atom_id res chain seq x y z
N GLN A 1 2.13 -14.66 -19.19
CA GLN A 1 1.02 -14.56 -20.17
C GLN A 1 0.40 -13.15 -20.17
N VAL A 2 0.00 -12.59 -19.02
CA VAL A 2 -0.61 -11.23 -18.96
C VAL A 2 0.38 -10.18 -19.47
N SER A 3 1.60 -10.14 -18.94
CA SER A 3 2.64 -9.21 -19.37
C SER A 3 2.97 -9.32 -20.86
N GLU A 4 3.05 -10.52 -21.38
CA GLU A 4 3.29 -10.77 -22.81
C GLU A 4 2.16 -10.25 -23.70
N TYR A 5 0.90 -10.42 -23.28
CA TYR A 5 -0.26 -9.91 -24.02
C TYR A 5 -0.29 -8.39 -24.10
N PHE A 6 0.03 -7.71 -22.99
CA PHE A 6 -0.07 -6.27 -22.86
C PHE A 6 1.24 -5.50 -23.11
N LYS A 7 2.32 -6.17 -23.53
CA LYS A 7 3.64 -5.54 -23.65
C LYS A 7 3.73 -4.33 -24.60
N ASN A 8 2.83 -4.24 -25.58
CA ASN A 8 2.81 -3.14 -26.53
C ASN A 8 1.80 -2.03 -26.17
N TYR A 9 1.10 -2.15 -25.05
CA TYR A 9 0.24 -1.09 -24.54
C TYR A 9 1.09 0.09 -24.02
N ASP A 10 0.55 1.29 -24.11
CA ASP A 10 1.24 2.52 -23.75
C ASP A 10 1.46 2.67 -22.22
N GLU A 11 2.07 3.79 -21.82
CA GLU A 11 2.45 4.13 -20.45
C GLU A 11 1.26 4.35 -19.50
N ARG A 12 0.04 4.47 -20.00
CA ARG A 12 -1.18 4.58 -19.18
C ARG A 12 -1.56 3.28 -18.50
N LEU A 13 -1.03 2.15 -18.99
CA LEU A 13 -1.18 0.86 -18.32
C LEU A 13 -0.07 0.67 -17.28
N ILE A 14 -0.44 0.51 -16.03
CA ILE A 14 0.43 0.15 -14.91
C ILE A 14 0.10 -1.27 -14.48
N PHE A 15 1.09 -2.09 -14.20
CA PHE A 15 0.87 -3.39 -13.58
C PHE A 15 1.02 -3.30 -12.07
N GLU A 16 0.26 -4.12 -11.36
CA GLU A 16 0.43 -4.40 -9.96
C GLU A 16 0.76 -5.88 -9.77
N THR A 17 1.74 -6.20 -8.94
CA THR A 17 2.23 -7.59 -8.80
C THR A 17 1.21 -8.47 -8.08
N MET A 18 0.60 -7.97 -7.03
CA MET A 18 -0.36 -8.70 -6.18
C MET A 18 -1.26 -7.70 -5.45
N ASN A 19 -2.48 -8.11 -5.10
CA ASN A 19 -3.39 -7.28 -4.31
C ASN A 19 -2.98 -7.27 -2.81
N GLU A 20 -3.35 -8.26 -2.05
CA GLU A 20 -3.09 -8.37 -0.60
C GLU A 20 -2.50 -9.75 -0.24
N PRO A 21 -1.24 -10.02 -0.62
CA PRO A 21 -0.61 -11.31 -0.38
C PRO A 21 -0.42 -11.55 1.12
N ARG A 22 -1.00 -12.63 1.64
CA ARG A 22 -0.95 -12.97 3.07
C ARG A 22 -1.16 -14.45 3.31
N VAL A 23 -0.82 -14.92 4.52
CA VAL A 23 -1.07 -16.30 4.96
C VAL A 23 -2.46 -16.38 5.58
N ILE A 24 -3.45 -16.75 4.76
CA ILE A 24 -4.86 -16.80 5.14
C ILE A 24 -5.08 -17.82 6.26
N GLY A 25 -5.86 -17.45 7.28
CA GLY A 25 -6.23 -18.30 8.42
C GLY A 25 -5.15 -18.44 9.48
N SER A 26 -4.00 -17.77 9.37
CA SER A 26 -3.00 -17.74 10.44
C SER A 26 -3.34 -16.68 11.49
N GLU A 27 -2.84 -16.87 12.72
CA GLU A 27 -2.97 -15.86 13.79
C GLU A 27 -2.32 -14.52 13.42
N THR A 28 -1.39 -14.53 12.48
CA THR A 28 -0.67 -13.36 11.99
C THR A 28 -1.11 -12.96 10.57
N GLU A 29 -2.29 -13.37 10.13
CA GLU A 29 -2.78 -13.14 8.77
C GLU A 29 -2.60 -11.69 8.31
N TRP A 30 -2.96 -10.73 9.14
CA TRP A 30 -2.90 -9.31 8.78
C TRP A 30 -1.65 -8.57 9.27
N SER A 31 -0.93 -9.14 10.23
CA SER A 31 0.29 -8.51 10.79
C SER A 31 1.58 -9.01 10.17
N GLY A 32 1.58 -10.25 9.70
CA GLY A 32 2.77 -10.95 9.21
C GLY A 32 3.84 -11.21 10.27
N ILE A 33 4.82 -12.00 9.86
CA ILE A 33 6.09 -12.25 10.55
C ILE A 33 7.24 -12.08 9.54
N PRO A 34 8.50 -12.02 9.95
CA PRO A 34 9.62 -11.80 9.04
C PRO A 34 9.65 -12.76 7.84
N GLU A 35 9.36 -14.03 8.07
CA GLU A 35 9.34 -15.06 7.04
C GLU A 35 8.24 -14.81 5.98
N HIS A 36 7.10 -14.28 6.41
CA HIS A 36 6.00 -13.91 5.49
C HIS A 36 6.38 -12.70 4.63
N TYR A 37 7.11 -11.72 5.20
CA TYR A 37 7.58 -10.54 4.45
C TYR A 37 8.60 -10.95 3.40
N GLU A 38 9.53 -11.85 3.73
CA GLU A 38 10.52 -12.38 2.79
C GLU A 38 9.84 -13.07 1.59
N VAL A 39 8.82 -13.89 1.83
CA VAL A 39 8.06 -14.54 0.76
C VAL A 39 7.41 -13.51 -0.17
N VAL A 40 6.78 -12.47 0.38
CA VAL A 40 6.15 -11.42 -0.42
C VAL A 40 7.19 -10.63 -1.23
N ASN A 41 8.34 -10.31 -0.64
CA ASN A 41 9.45 -9.66 -1.35
C ASN A 41 9.92 -10.51 -2.54
N ASN A 42 10.16 -11.81 -2.31
CA ASN A 42 10.57 -12.73 -3.37
C ASN A 42 9.53 -12.83 -4.50
N LEU A 43 8.23 -12.85 -4.16
CA LEU A 43 7.16 -12.86 -5.16
C LEU A 43 7.09 -11.54 -5.95
N ASN A 44 7.26 -10.39 -5.31
CA ASN A 44 7.34 -9.10 -5.98
C ASN A 44 8.50 -9.05 -6.99
N LEU A 45 9.70 -9.48 -6.56
CA LEU A 45 10.89 -9.50 -7.41
C LEU A 45 10.74 -10.47 -8.58
N ALA A 46 10.18 -11.66 -8.36
CA ALA A 46 9.92 -12.63 -9.41
C ALA A 46 8.90 -12.10 -10.43
N ALA A 47 7.82 -11.46 -9.98
CA ALA A 47 6.82 -10.87 -10.86
C ALA A 47 7.40 -9.69 -11.66
N LEU A 48 8.14 -8.79 -11.01
CA LEU A 48 8.81 -7.67 -11.68
C LEU A 48 9.77 -8.17 -12.77
N LYS A 49 10.61 -9.14 -12.44
CA LYS A 49 11.53 -9.77 -13.40
C LYS A 49 10.77 -10.35 -14.60
N ALA A 50 9.72 -11.12 -14.37
CA ALA A 50 8.93 -11.72 -15.46
C ALA A 50 8.24 -10.66 -16.34
N ILE A 51 7.82 -9.52 -15.75
CA ILE A 51 7.28 -8.39 -16.51
C ILE A 51 8.36 -7.76 -17.38
N ARG A 52 9.54 -7.45 -16.83
CA ARG A 52 10.66 -6.85 -17.59
C ARG A 52 11.14 -7.76 -18.73
N GLU A 53 11.29 -9.05 -18.47
CA GLU A 53 11.73 -10.05 -19.45
C GLU A 53 10.71 -10.28 -20.59
N SER A 54 9.45 -9.88 -20.43
CA SER A 54 8.47 -9.96 -21.52
C SER A 54 8.71 -8.95 -22.65
N GLY A 55 9.57 -7.94 -22.43
CA GLY A 55 10.03 -6.99 -23.43
C GLY A 55 8.98 -5.96 -23.85
N GLY A 56 9.27 -5.24 -24.94
CA GLY A 56 8.42 -4.15 -25.42
C GLY A 56 8.32 -3.01 -24.39
N ASN A 57 7.15 -2.39 -24.27
CA ASN A 57 6.94 -1.29 -23.33
C ASN A 57 7.04 -1.74 -21.84
N ASN A 58 7.06 -3.05 -21.58
CA ASN A 58 7.21 -3.57 -20.22
C ASN A 58 8.63 -3.41 -19.67
N GLU A 59 9.62 -3.16 -20.50
CA GLU A 59 11.00 -2.87 -20.06
C GLU A 59 11.06 -1.61 -19.18
N SER A 60 10.19 -0.63 -19.45
CA SER A 60 10.12 0.64 -18.72
C SER A 60 8.73 0.99 -18.17
N ARG A 61 7.80 0.06 -18.22
CA ARG A 61 6.45 0.23 -17.67
C ARG A 61 6.50 0.39 -16.16
N PHE A 62 5.70 1.29 -15.60
CA PHE A 62 5.51 1.35 -14.16
C PHE A 62 4.86 0.06 -13.65
N VAL A 63 5.46 -0.49 -12.59
CA VAL A 63 4.98 -1.69 -11.89
C VAL A 63 4.86 -1.37 -10.41
N ALA A 64 3.69 -1.55 -9.86
CA ALA A 64 3.45 -1.41 -8.43
C ALA A 64 3.74 -2.75 -7.73
N ILE A 65 4.69 -2.74 -6.78
CA ILE A 65 4.93 -3.83 -5.83
C ILE A 65 4.18 -3.54 -4.55
N THR A 66 3.88 -4.56 -3.75
CA THR A 66 3.08 -4.39 -2.54
C THR A 66 3.78 -4.89 -1.29
N THR A 67 3.42 -4.34 -0.13
CA THR A 67 3.81 -4.85 1.18
C THR A 67 3.03 -6.12 1.53
N TYR A 68 3.41 -6.82 2.60
CA TYR A 68 2.61 -7.93 3.12
C TYR A 68 1.18 -7.45 3.43
N ALA A 69 0.18 -8.17 2.89
CA ALA A 69 -1.24 -7.80 2.96
C ALA A 69 -1.54 -6.36 2.52
N ALA A 70 -0.71 -5.78 1.66
CA ALA A 70 -0.73 -4.38 1.23
C ALA A 70 -0.77 -3.37 2.40
N ARG A 71 -0.36 -3.76 3.60
CA ARG A 71 -0.50 -2.96 4.82
C ARG A 71 0.37 -1.71 4.81
N CYS A 72 -0.17 -0.62 5.35
CA CYS A 72 0.47 0.69 5.42
C CYS A 72 1.21 0.97 6.74
N GLU A 73 1.16 0.06 7.72
CA GLU A 73 1.83 0.25 8.99
C GLU A 73 3.36 0.15 8.85
N THR A 74 4.05 0.80 9.76
CA THR A 74 5.52 0.93 9.76
C THR A 74 6.25 -0.41 9.61
N LYS A 75 5.77 -1.50 10.24
CA LYS A 75 6.46 -2.79 10.23
C LYS A 75 6.47 -3.45 8.84
N PRO A 76 5.34 -3.71 8.16
CA PRO A 76 5.35 -4.25 6.81
C PRO A 76 5.98 -3.29 5.78
N VAL A 77 5.80 -1.98 5.94
CA VAL A 77 6.45 -0.98 5.07
C VAL A 77 7.98 -1.01 5.21
N SER A 78 8.50 -1.14 6.43
CA SER A 78 9.95 -1.22 6.66
C SER A 78 10.58 -2.53 6.19
N ALA A 79 9.79 -3.60 6.10
CA ALA A 79 10.24 -4.91 5.66
C ALA A 79 10.22 -5.09 4.14
N LEU A 80 9.63 -4.13 3.40
CA LEU A 80 9.59 -4.18 1.94
C LEU A 80 10.98 -3.96 1.34
N GLU A 81 11.40 -4.89 0.49
CA GLU A 81 12.60 -4.74 -0.33
C GLU A 81 12.28 -3.90 -1.57
N LEU A 82 12.95 -2.78 -1.70
CA LEU A 82 12.80 -1.87 -2.84
C LEU A 82 13.85 -2.21 -3.89
N PRO A 83 13.46 -2.71 -5.09
CA PRO A 83 14.40 -3.06 -6.16
C PRO A 83 14.99 -1.79 -6.79
N ASP A 84 16.22 -1.86 -7.25
CA ASP A 84 16.86 -0.76 -8.00
C ASP A 84 16.29 -0.67 -9.43
N ASP A 85 15.06 -0.16 -9.53
CA ASP A 85 14.33 0.02 -10.78
C ASP A 85 13.53 1.33 -10.69
N PRO A 86 13.83 2.34 -11.54
CA PRO A 86 13.20 3.67 -11.48
C PRO A 86 11.72 3.67 -11.89
N HIS A 87 11.22 2.57 -12.46
CA HIS A 87 9.82 2.42 -12.86
C HIS A 87 9.03 1.53 -11.89
N VAL A 88 9.48 1.46 -10.61
CA VAL A 88 8.73 0.78 -9.56
C VAL A 88 7.98 1.79 -8.71
N LEU A 89 6.72 1.47 -8.42
CA LEU A 89 5.86 2.12 -7.45
C LEU A 89 5.60 1.15 -6.29
N VAL A 90 5.16 1.67 -5.15
CA VAL A 90 4.70 0.85 -4.03
C VAL A 90 3.20 1.06 -3.85
N SER A 91 2.43 -0.02 -3.97
CA SER A 91 0.99 -0.03 -3.69
C SER A 91 0.75 -0.42 -2.24
N ILE A 92 -0.06 0.35 -1.53
CA ILE A 92 -0.45 0.11 -0.15
C ILE A 92 -1.93 0.39 0.06
N HIS A 93 -2.52 -0.32 1.04
CA HIS A 93 -3.91 -0.15 1.46
C HIS A 93 -3.97 0.37 2.90
N CYS A 94 -4.77 1.40 3.13
CA CYS A 94 -4.90 2.04 4.44
C CYS A 94 -6.36 2.02 4.91
N TYR A 95 -6.75 0.97 5.60
CA TYR A 95 -8.06 0.88 6.23
C TYR A 95 -8.01 1.18 7.72
N TYR A 96 -8.89 2.07 8.16
CA TYR A 96 -9.08 2.41 9.57
C TYR A 96 -10.41 1.84 10.07
N GLY A 97 -10.47 1.41 11.33
CA GLY A 97 -11.70 0.88 11.91
C GLY A 97 -11.97 -0.59 11.60
N THR A 98 -10.99 -1.37 11.18
CA THR A 98 -11.14 -2.82 11.07
C THR A 98 -11.19 -3.48 12.45
N ALA A 99 -11.76 -4.68 12.55
CA ALA A 99 -12.02 -5.43 13.78
C ALA A 99 -10.83 -5.60 14.76
N HIS A 100 -9.61 -5.32 14.31
CA HIS A 100 -8.42 -5.34 15.16
C HIS A 100 -8.13 -4.01 15.88
N ARG A 101 -8.92 -2.96 15.64
CA ARG A 101 -8.79 -1.64 16.28
C ARG A 101 -10.14 -1.07 16.75
N SER A 102 -11.15 -1.90 16.96
CA SER A 102 -12.48 -1.49 17.41
C SER A 102 -12.52 -0.71 18.73
N GLU A 103 -11.43 -0.76 19.51
CA GLU A 103 -11.31 0.01 20.76
C GLU A 103 -11.05 1.51 20.55
N PHE A 104 -10.78 1.96 19.29
CA PHE A 104 -10.33 3.33 19.03
C PHE A 104 -11.25 4.15 18.14
N LEU A 105 -12.28 3.55 17.59
CA LEU A 105 -13.14 4.23 16.63
C LEU A 105 -14.57 4.24 17.14
N ASP A 106 -14.81 5.15 18.04
CA ASP A 106 -16.17 5.68 18.25
C ASP A 106 -16.48 6.58 17.05
N CYS A 107 -16.91 5.94 15.95
CA CYS A 107 -17.19 6.65 14.71
C CYS A 107 -18.42 7.56 14.78
N GLU A 108 -19.14 7.58 15.89
CA GLU A 108 -20.22 8.52 16.13
C GLU A 108 -19.67 9.93 16.43
N ASN A 109 -18.40 10.03 16.78
CA ASN A 109 -17.76 11.28 17.16
C ASN A 109 -16.90 11.90 16.06
N ARG A 110 -16.66 13.19 16.16
CA ARG A 110 -15.74 13.92 15.30
C ARG A 110 -14.33 13.34 15.37
N LEU A 111 -13.57 13.51 14.28
CA LEU A 111 -12.18 13.11 14.17
C LEU A 111 -11.32 13.65 15.32
N THR A 112 -10.81 12.75 16.14
CA THR A 112 -10.04 13.10 17.34
C THR A 112 -8.59 13.48 17.01
N LEU A 113 -7.92 14.20 17.90
CA LEU A 113 -6.49 14.52 17.78
C LEU A 113 -5.62 13.26 17.75
N ARG A 114 -6.03 12.19 18.43
CA ARG A 114 -5.33 10.90 18.44
C ARG A 114 -5.40 10.24 17.07
N GLU A 115 -6.59 10.17 16.46
CA GLU A 115 -6.77 9.62 15.11
C GLU A 115 -5.96 10.42 14.09
N LYS A 116 -6.00 11.76 14.16
CA LYS A 116 -5.18 12.65 13.32
C LYS A 116 -3.68 12.32 13.44
N TYR A 117 -3.21 12.14 14.66
CA TYR A 117 -1.80 11.79 14.90
C TYR A 117 -1.43 10.42 14.33
N GLU A 118 -2.28 9.39 14.50
CA GLU A 118 -2.01 8.06 13.95
C GLU A 118 -1.98 8.07 12.42
N MET A 119 -2.93 8.75 11.77
CA MET A 119 -2.92 8.92 10.31
C MET A 119 -1.65 9.65 9.84
N TYR A 120 -1.32 10.76 10.49
CA TYR A 120 -0.09 11.52 10.20
C TYR A 120 1.16 10.65 10.36
N LYS A 121 1.24 9.87 11.43
CA LYS A 121 2.38 8.99 11.71
C LYS A 121 2.58 7.95 10.60
N ILE A 122 1.52 7.28 10.16
CA ILE A 122 1.57 6.30 9.07
C ILE A 122 2.09 6.97 7.79
N LEU A 123 1.49 8.08 7.37
CA LEU A 123 1.87 8.78 6.15
C LEU A 123 3.32 9.31 6.22
N ARG A 124 3.73 9.83 7.37
CA ARG A 124 5.13 10.24 7.62
C ARG A 124 6.11 9.07 7.50
N ASP A 125 5.75 7.90 8.03
CA ASP A 125 6.63 6.74 8.00
C ASP A 125 6.75 6.19 6.57
N ILE A 126 5.66 6.16 5.80
CA ILE A 126 5.67 5.87 4.35
C ILE A 126 6.60 6.84 3.61
N TYR A 127 6.45 8.14 3.85
CA TYR A 127 7.31 9.17 3.26
C TYR A 127 8.79 8.90 3.56
N ARG A 128 9.13 8.62 4.82
CA ARG A 128 10.53 8.41 5.24
C ARG A 128 11.14 7.14 4.68
N ILE A 129 10.35 6.07 4.59
CA ILE A 129 10.85 4.74 4.24
C ILE A 129 10.87 4.52 2.73
N ILE A 130 9.89 5.09 2.00
CA ILE A 130 9.69 4.86 0.57
C ILE A 130 9.95 6.12 -0.24
N ILE A 131 9.16 7.18 -0.04
CA ILE A 131 9.17 8.36 -0.93
C ILE A 131 10.53 9.07 -0.90
N LYS A 132 11.15 9.24 0.27
CA LYS A 132 12.49 9.84 0.39
C LYS A 132 13.60 9.05 -0.31
N LYS A 133 13.37 7.80 -0.66
CA LYS A 133 14.29 6.97 -1.46
C LYS A 133 14.04 7.09 -2.97
N GLY A 134 13.06 7.90 -3.37
CA GLY A 134 12.76 8.16 -4.78
C GLY A 134 11.65 7.28 -5.38
N TYR A 135 10.97 6.45 -4.58
CA TYR A 135 9.87 5.62 -5.06
C TYR A 135 8.53 6.33 -4.90
N GLY A 136 7.68 6.27 -5.93
CA GLY A 136 6.30 6.71 -5.83
C GLY A 136 5.44 5.73 -5.01
N VAL A 137 4.41 6.24 -4.35
CA VAL A 137 3.45 5.43 -3.58
C VAL A 137 2.06 5.62 -4.13
N VAL A 138 1.35 4.52 -4.31
CA VAL A 138 -0.08 4.48 -4.66
C VAL A 138 -0.87 4.02 -3.45
N LEU A 139 -1.78 4.85 -2.97
CA LEU A 139 -2.81 4.42 -2.03
C LEU A 139 -3.91 3.74 -2.85
N GLY A 140 -3.71 2.43 -3.15
CA GLY A 140 -4.60 1.65 -4.00
C GLY A 140 -6.00 1.52 -3.42
N GLU A 141 -6.05 1.35 -2.09
CA GLU A 141 -7.29 1.30 -1.34
C GLU A 141 -7.14 2.07 -0.02
N PHE A 142 -8.17 2.81 0.34
CA PHE A 142 -8.23 3.43 1.66
C PHE A 142 -9.69 3.65 2.09
N GLY A 143 -9.91 3.70 3.39
CA GLY A 143 -11.26 3.93 3.89
C GLY A 143 -11.46 3.60 5.36
N TRP A 144 -12.72 3.66 5.76
CA TRP A 144 -13.19 3.31 7.09
C TRP A 144 -14.27 2.26 6.95
N THR A 145 -14.16 1.17 7.69
CA THR A 145 -15.09 0.04 7.60
C THR A 145 -16.36 0.23 8.42
N ASP A 146 -16.36 1.16 9.34
CA ASP A 146 -17.52 1.44 10.19
C ASP A 146 -18.56 2.28 9.44
N ARG A 147 -19.79 1.78 9.39
CA ARG A 147 -20.92 2.41 8.70
C ARG A 147 -21.50 3.57 9.49
N VAL A 148 -20.70 4.58 9.73
CA VAL A 148 -21.10 5.68 10.57
C VAL A 148 -21.36 6.92 9.77
N ASN A 149 -21.93 7.92 10.43
CA ASN A 149 -22.30 9.22 9.95
C ASN A 149 -21.42 9.72 8.79
N LEU A 150 -22.01 9.91 7.61
CA LEU A 150 -21.34 10.34 6.38
C LEU A 150 -20.52 11.62 6.56
N GLU A 151 -20.95 12.52 7.45
CA GLU A 151 -20.25 13.77 7.77
C GLU A 151 -18.90 13.50 8.43
N ASN A 152 -18.84 12.56 9.37
CA ASN A 152 -17.60 12.17 10.03
C ASN A 152 -16.65 11.40 9.11
N LEU A 153 -17.19 10.62 8.17
CA LEU A 153 -16.39 9.95 7.15
C LEU A 153 -15.75 10.97 6.20
N SER A 154 -16.47 12.00 5.82
CA SER A 154 -15.95 13.08 4.97
C SER A 154 -14.80 13.83 5.63
N GLU A 155 -14.94 14.19 6.93
CA GLU A 155 -13.86 14.85 7.70
C GLU A 155 -12.60 13.97 7.77
N ARG A 156 -12.76 12.66 7.98
CA ARG A 156 -11.65 11.71 8.01
C ARG A 156 -10.95 11.58 6.66
N ALA A 157 -11.74 11.42 5.59
CA ALA A 157 -11.20 11.31 4.24
C ALA A 157 -10.46 12.59 3.83
N GLU A 158 -11.03 13.76 4.09
CA GLU A 158 -10.39 15.05 3.83
C GLU A 158 -9.07 15.19 4.59
N TYR A 159 -9.05 14.88 5.89
CA TYR A 159 -7.83 14.95 6.68
C TYR A 159 -6.75 14.00 6.16
N PHE A 160 -7.13 12.76 5.82
CA PHE A 160 -6.20 11.76 5.32
C PHE A 160 -5.59 12.18 3.99
N ILE A 161 -6.44 12.53 3.01
CA ILE A 161 -5.99 12.95 1.67
C ILE A 161 -5.14 14.22 1.73
N THR A 162 -5.60 15.24 2.47
CA THR A 162 -4.84 16.49 2.60
C THR A 162 -3.52 16.30 3.32
N THR A 163 -3.44 15.34 4.25
CA THR A 163 -2.18 15.00 4.93
C THR A 163 -1.26 14.20 4.01
N ALA A 164 -1.78 13.25 3.25
CA ALA A 164 -1.01 12.50 2.25
C ALA A 164 -0.36 13.46 1.23
N ASN A 165 -1.13 14.40 0.68
CA ASN A 165 -0.64 15.41 -0.27
C ASN A 165 0.49 16.33 0.26
N LYS A 166 0.69 16.40 1.58
CA LYS A 166 1.82 17.15 2.17
C LYS A 166 3.14 16.36 2.12
N PHE A 167 3.05 15.08 1.89
CA PHE A 167 4.20 14.18 1.81
C PHE A 167 4.60 13.83 0.37
N GLY A 168 3.84 14.22 -0.63
CA GLY A 168 4.11 14.05 -2.05
C GLY A 168 3.07 13.26 -2.79
#